data_930cffcdce1e10afee2646f3c439482a
#
_entry.id   930cffcdce1e10afee2646f3c439482a
#
_cell.length_a   1.000
_cell.length_b   1.000
_cell.length_c   1.000
_cell.angle_alpha   90.00
_cell.angle_beta   90.00
_cell.angle_gamma   90.00
#
_symmetry.space_group_name_H-M   'P 1'
#
loop_
_entity.id
_entity.type
_entity.pdbx_description
1 polymer ?
#
loop_
_entity_poly.entity_id
_entity_poly.type
_entity_poly.pdbx_seq_one_letter_code
_entity_poly.pdbx_strand_id
1 'polypeptide(L)'
;MSQLLRRSCVLMLGTLLVTGTMQSLRAQEQRRPEEPHPADANKQEPIPPEKSSVTQHDLNLDGKTLHYTATAGTLLIRDGEDDHPYGSIFYVAYTLDGADASSRPVTFLYNGGPGSATLWLHMGSFGPMRIETASPDATGPAPYHLVPNQY
;
A
#
# COMPACT_ATOMS: atom_id res chain seq x y z
N MET A 1 49.06 11.20 62.87
CA MET A 1 49.39 12.58 63.05
C MET A 1 48.36 13.39 62.28
N SER A 2 47.32 13.83 63.03
CA SER A 2 47.13 15.25 63.35
C SER A 2 46.47 15.96 62.17
N GLN A 3 45.33 16.56 62.25
CA GLN A 3 44.41 17.21 63.18
C GLN A 3 43.18 17.60 62.35
N LEU A 4 41.96 17.27 62.66
CA LEU A 4 41.04 18.10 63.46
C LEU A 4 41.13 19.62 63.24
N LEU A 5 40.14 20.18 62.58
CA LEU A 5 39.49 21.43 62.98
C LEU A 5 38.12 21.50 62.32
N ARG A 6 37.21 21.26 63.15
CA ARG A 6 35.98 21.96 63.55
C ARG A 6 35.91 23.42 63.01
N ARG A 7 34.80 23.76 62.37
CA ARG A 7 34.06 24.98 62.70
C ARG A 7 32.62 24.87 62.15
N SER A 8 31.78 24.77 63.13
CA SER A 8 30.35 25.14 63.05
C SER A 8 30.23 26.59 62.51
N CYS A 9 29.29 26.86 61.67
CA CYS A 9 28.51 28.11 61.76
C CYS A 9 27.28 28.07 60.88
N VAL A 10 26.20 28.17 61.56
CA VAL A 10 25.02 28.99 61.28
C VAL A 10 24.04 28.50 60.21
N LEU A 11 22.97 27.97 60.80
CA LEU A 11 21.65 28.00 60.20
C LEU A 11 21.29 29.44 59.76
N MET A 12 21.07 29.60 58.47
CA MET A 12 20.18 30.65 58.01
C MET A 12 18.97 29.99 57.31
N LEU A 13 17.90 30.07 58.01
CA LEU A 13 16.54 29.78 57.57
C LEU A 13 16.17 30.84 56.52
N GLY A 14 16.36 30.53 55.27
CA GLY A 14 15.86 31.33 54.17
C GLY A 14 14.63 30.61 53.61
N THR A 15 13.47 30.89 54.17
CA THR A 15 12.18 30.53 53.56
C THR A 15 12.02 31.36 52.28
N LEU A 16 12.50 30.85 51.19
CA LEU A 16 12.16 31.38 49.88
C LEU A 16 10.81 30.80 49.48
N LEU A 17 9.77 31.57 49.67
CA LEU A 17 8.46 31.34 49.08
C LEU A 17 8.62 31.41 47.58
N VAL A 18 8.87 30.28 46.97
CA VAL A 18 8.70 30.13 45.52
C VAL A 18 7.21 29.96 45.28
N THR A 19 6.53 31.08 45.08
CA THR A 19 5.21 31.09 44.46
C THR A 19 5.42 30.67 43.00
N GLY A 20 5.50 29.36 42.81
CA GLY A 20 5.45 28.76 41.48
C GLY A 20 4.08 29.08 40.89
N THR A 21 4.02 30.10 40.06
CA THR A 21 2.95 30.25 39.11
C THR A 21 2.92 29.00 38.28
N MET A 22 1.99 28.10 38.55
CA MET A 22 1.58 27.06 37.61
C MET A 22 1.07 27.77 36.34
N GLN A 23 1.99 28.12 35.47
CA GLN A 23 1.65 28.31 34.08
C GLN A 23 1.23 26.94 33.57
N SER A 24 -0.07 26.71 33.59
CA SER A 24 -0.70 25.68 32.82
C SER A 24 -0.13 25.79 31.42
N LEU A 25 0.77 24.85 31.08
CA LEU A 25 1.06 24.49 29.73
C LEU A 25 -0.29 24.04 29.12
N ARG A 26 -1.08 25.02 28.68
CA ARG A 26 -2.06 24.74 27.66
C ARG A 26 -1.23 24.28 26.48
N ALA A 27 -1.17 22.97 26.30
CA ALA A 27 -0.84 22.39 25.02
C ALA A 27 -1.65 23.20 24.02
N GLN A 28 -0.99 24.02 23.24
CA GLN A 28 -1.55 24.56 22.03
C GLN A 28 -1.80 23.31 21.19
N GLU A 29 -3.01 22.79 21.33
CA GLU A 29 -3.63 21.94 20.35
C GLU A 29 -3.55 22.76 19.06
N GLN A 30 -2.43 22.56 18.33
CA GLN A 30 -2.30 23.03 16.97
C GLN A 30 -3.51 22.44 16.26
N ARG A 31 -4.56 23.25 16.15
CA ARG A 31 -5.65 22.97 15.24
C ARG A 31 -4.98 22.77 13.90
N ARG A 32 -4.75 21.51 13.57
CA ARG A 32 -4.52 21.09 12.20
C ARG A 32 -5.60 21.84 11.42
N PRO A 33 -5.26 22.61 10.38
CA PRO A 33 -6.29 23.22 9.55
C PRO A 33 -7.25 22.07 9.22
N GLU A 34 -8.50 22.18 9.64
CA GLU A 34 -9.57 21.31 9.20
C GLU A 34 -9.55 21.45 7.68
N GLU A 35 -8.98 20.45 7.00
CA GLU A 35 -9.21 20.32 5.57
C GLU A 35 -10.73 20.38 5.41
N PRO A 36 -11.24 21.24 4.53
CA PRO A 36 -12.67 21.33 4.32
C PRO A 36 -13.14 19.93 3.95
N HIS A 37 -13.84 19.26 4.89
CA HIS A 37 -14.61 18.08 4.54
C HIS A 37 -15.56 18.53 3.43
N PRO A 38 -15.48 17.92 2.25
CA PRO A 38 -16.42 18.25 1.19
C PRO A 38 -17.82 17.98 1.77
N ALA A 39 -18.61 19.00 1.92
CA ALA A 39 -20.00 18.92 2.38
C ALA A 39 -20.92 18.19 1.36
N ASP A 40 -20.35 17.51 0.39
CA ASP A 40 -21.01 16.75 -0.68
C ASP A 40 -20.61 15.27 -0.72
N ALA A 41 -20.29 14.66 0.43
CA ALA A 41 -19.99 13.21 0.49
C ALA A 41 -21.18 12.31 0.07
N ASN A 42 -22.28 12.86 -0.38
CA ASN A 42 -23.48 12.11 -0.79
C ASN A 42 -23.78 12.18 -2.29
N LYS A 43 -22.91 12.76 -3.11
CA LYS A 43 -22.95 12.54 -4.55
C LYS A 43 -22.07 11.35 -4.87
N GLN A 44 -22.63 10.14 -4.85
CA GLN A 44 -22.00 8.99 -5.48
C GLN A 44 -21.75 9.35 -6.95
N GLU A 45 -20.48 9.51 -7.30
CA GLU A 45 -20.11 9.65 -8.70
C GLU A 45 -20.59 8.41 -9.47
N PRO A 46 -21.11 8.59 -10.69
CA PRO A 46 -21.54 7.45 -11.50
C PRO A 46 -20.36 6.50 -11.71
N ILE A 47 -20.59 5.22 -11.52
CA ILE A 47 -19.55 4.20 -11.75
C ILE A 47 -19.22 4.19 -13.24
N PRO A 48 -17.93 4.37 -13.63
CA PRO A 48 -17.56 4.39 -15.04
C PRO A 48 -17.90 3.07 -15.73
N PRO A 49 -18.21 3.07 -17.02
CA PRO A 49 -18.47 1.85 -17.77
C PRO A 49 -17.22 0.97 -17.83
N GLU A 50 -17.42 -0.33 -18.07
CA GLU A 50 -16.35 -1.27 -18.28
C GLU A 50 -15.45 -0.85 -19.43
N LYS A 51 -14.14 -1.04 -19.22
CA LYS A 51 -13.11 -0.80 -20.23
C LYS A 51 -12.10 -1.95 -20.19
N SER A 52 -11.55 -2.28 -21.34
CA SER A 52 -10.47 -3.24 -21.44
C SER A 52 -9.42 -2.82 -22.47
N SER A 53 -8.19 -3.25 -22.23
CA SER A 53 -7.06 -3.16 -23.14
C SER A 53 -6.50 -4.55 -23.31
N VAL A 54 -6.29 -4.97 -24.56
CA VAL A 54 -5.83 -6.31 -24.92
C VAL A 54 -4.52 -6.17 -25.70
N THR A 55 -3.50 -6.93 -25.28
CA THR A 55 -2.19 -6.97 -25.91
C THR A 55 -1.69 -8.40 -26.04
N GLN A 56 -0.87 -8.67 -27.08
CA GLN A 56 -0.25 -9.98 -27.31
C GLN A 56 1.23 -9.92 -26.98
N HIS A 57 1.74 -10.99 -26.40
CA HIS A 57 3.11 -11.07 -25.89
C HIS A 57 3.69 -12.46 -26.09
N ASP A 58 5.02 -12.51 -26.07
CA ASP A 58 5.80 -13.73 -26.10
C ASP A 58 6.62 -13.83 -24.81
N LEU A 59 6.63 -15.02 -24.21
CA LEU A 59 7.46 -15.35 -23.07
C LEU A 59 8.34 -16.54 -23.42
N ASN A 60 9.66 -16.39 -23.30
CA ASN A 60 10.60 -17.49 -23.45
C ASN A 60 10.86 -18.13 -22.10
N LEU A 61 10.44 -19.38 -21.95
CA LEU A 61 10.59 -20.15 -20.74
C LEU A 61 11.21 -21.51 -21.10
N ASP A 62 12.37 -21.85 -20.53
CA ASP A 62 13.11 -23.10 -20.75
C ASP A 62 13.30 -23.45 -22.23
N GLY A 63 13.64 -22.45 -23.04
CA GLY A 63 13.85 -22.62 -24.48
C GLY A 63 12.56 -22.79 -25.30
N LYS A 64 11.39 -22.64 -24.68
CA LYS A 64 10.09 -22.70 -25.32
C LYS A 64 9.46 -21.33 -25.33
N THR A 65 9.00 -20.89 -26.51
CA THR A 65 8.22 -19.63 -26.61
C THR A 65 6.75 -19.90 -26.33
N LEU A 66 6.20 -19.16 -25.37
CA LEU A 66 4.79 -19.15 -25.04
C LEU A 66 4.18 -17.86 -25.59
N HIS A 67 3.21 -17.97 -26.50
CA HIS A 67 2.42 -16.85 -26.99
C HIS A 67 1.21 -16.68 -26.07
N TYR A 68 0.99 -15.49 -25.58
CA TYR A 68 -0.12 -15.23 -24.66
C TYR A 68 -0.76 -13.86 -24.89
N THR A 69 -2.01 -13.79 -24.54
CA THR A 69 -2.79 -12.54 -24.56
C THR A 69 -2.93 -12.01 -23.13
N ALA A 70 -2.58 -10.74 -22.93
CA ALA A 70 -2.80 -10.01 -21.70
C ALA A 70 -4.01 -9.08 -21.86
N THR A 71 -4.94 -9.14 -20.93
CA THR A 71 -6.11 -8.27 -20.87
C THR A 71 -6.12 -7.52 -19.54
N ALA A 72 -6.06 -6.20 -19.59
CA ALA A 72 -6.26 -5.34 -18.42
C ALA A 72 -7.61 -4.63 -18.55
N GLY A 73 -8.45 -4.69 -17.52
CA GLY A 73 -9.79 -4.13 -17.64
C GLY A 73 -10.51 -3.94 -16.33
N THR A 74 -11.75 -3.49 -16.41
CA THR A 74 -12.67 -3.34 -15.30
C THR A 74 -13.92 -4.16 -15.53
N LEU A 75 -14.43 -4.79 -14.46
CA LEU A 75 -15.70 -5.47 -14.40
C LEU A 75 -16.60 -4.73 -13.42
N LEU A 76 -17.85 -4.54 -13.78
CA LEU A 76 -18.85 -3.94 -12.90
C LEU A 76 -19.39 -4.98 -11.92
N ILE A 77 -19.45 -4.59 -10.66
CA ILE A 77 -20.17 -5.32 -9.63
C ILE A 77 -21.60 -4.81 -9.64
N ARG A 78 -22.55 -5.69 -9.87
CA ARG A 78 -23.96 -5.36 -10.01
C ARG A 78 -24.78 -5.99 -8.90
N ASP A 79 -25.86 -5.33 -8.54
CA ASP A 79 -26.88 -5.91 -7.67
C ASP A 79 -27.60 -7.04 -8.42
N GLY A 80 -27.94 -8.10 -7.69
CA GLY A 80 -28.62 -9.26 -8.28
C GLY A 80 -30.12 -9.06 -8.54
N GLU A 81 -30.71 -8.00 -7.98
CA GLU A 81 -32.15 -7.75 -8.10
C GLU A 81 -32.47 -6.80 -9.26
N ASP A 82 -31.77 -5.67 -9.35
CA ASP A 82 -32.06 -4.62 -10.33
C ASP A 82 -30.96 -4.39 -11.37
N ASP A 83 -29.91 -5.22 -11.34
CA ASP A 83 -28.74 -5.11 -12.24
C ASP A 83 -28.02 -3.74 -12.14
N HIS A 84 -28.23 -3.01 -11.05
CA HIS A 84 -27.61 -1.71 -10.83
C HIS A 84 -26.13 -1.85 -10.46
N PRO A 85 -25.21 -1.17 -11.16
CA PRO A 85 -23.80 -1.22 -10.79
C PRO A 85 -23.55 -0.42 -9.51
N TYR A 86 -22.91 -1.05 -8.51
CA TYR A 86 -22.54 -0.41 -7.25
C TYR A 86 -21.03 -0.40 -6.99
N GLY A 87 -20.23 -1.03 -7.87
CA GLY A 87 -18.79 -1.04 -7.78
C GLY A 87 -18.14 -1.50 -9.07
N SER A 88 -16.80 -1.40 -9.12
CA SER A 88 -16.00 -1.94 -10.20
C SER A 88 -14.73 -2.60 -9.66
N ILE A 89 -14.30 -3.68 -10.31
CA ILE A 89 -13.06 -4.38 -10.01
C ILE A 89 -12.13 -4.25 -11.20
N PHE A 90 -10.91 -3.77 -10.97
CA PHE A 90 -9.84 -3.84 -11.96
C PHE A 90 -9.22 -5.24 -11.93
N TYR A 91 -8.97 -5.80 -13.13
CA TYR A 91 -8.32 -7.09 -13.27
C TYR A 91 -7.23 -7.07 -14.36
N VAL A 92 -6.30 -7.99 -14.25
CA VAL A 92 -5.37 -8.36 -15.34
C VAL A 92 -5.49 -9.87 -15.54
N ALA A 93 -5.77 -10.29 -16.77
CA ALA A 93 -5.87 -11.70 -17.14
C ALA A 93 -4.79 -12.06 -18.16
N TYR A 94 -4.22 -13.25 -18.03
CA TYR A 94 -3.26 -13.83 -18.97
C TYR A 94 -3.82 -15.14 -19.49
N THR A 95 -3.91 -15.25 -20.81
CA THR A 95 -4.40 -16.46 -21.48
C THR A 95 -3.39 -16.95 -22.49
N LEU A 96 -3.04 -18.22 -22.43
CA LEU A 96 -2.14 -18.84 -23.41
C LEU A 96 -2.88 -18.98 -24.74
N ASP A 97 -2.26 -18.50 -25.81
CA ASP A 97 -2.84 -18.57 -27.15
C ASP A 97 -2.84 -20.00 -27.70
N GLY A 98 -3.77 -20.29 -28.60
CA GLY A 98 -3.89 -21.59 -29.28
C GLY A 98 -4.31 -22.76 -28.39
N ALA A 99 -4.68 -22.51 -27.12
CA ALA A 99 -5.14 -23.55 -26.23
C ALA A 99 -6.67 -23.54 -26.11
N ASP A 100 -7.27 -24.71 -25.98
CA ASP A 100 -8.70 -24.85 -25.77
C ASP A 100 -9.08 -24.30 -24.36
N ALA A 101 -9.81 -23.19 -24.35
CA ALA A 101 -10.24 -22.54 -23.12
C ALA A 101 -11.17 -23.42 -22.27
N SER A 102 -11.93 -24.32 -22.88
CA SER A 102 -12.88 -25.18 -22.17
C SER A 102 -12.22 -26.24 -21.30
N SER A 103 -10.97 -26.60 -21.64
CA SER A 103 -10.21 -27.65 -20.95
C SER A 103 -9.23 -27.10 -19.90
N ARG A 104 -9.13 -25.78 -19.74
CA ARG A 104 -8.14 -25.15 -18.88
C ARG A 104 -8.73 -24.66 -17.55
N PRO A 105 -8.02 -24.88 -16.45
CA PRO A 105 -8.41 -24.27 -15.18
C PRO A 105 -8.18 -22.76 -15.21
N VAL A 106 -9.02 -22.02 -14.47
CA VAL A 106 -8.83 -20.59 -14.17
C VAL A 106 -8.28 -20.46 -12.78
N THR A 107 -7.22 -19.67 -12.63
CA THR A 107 -6.64 -19.35 -11.33
C THR A 107 -6.87 -17.89 -11.01
N PHE A 108 -7.50 -17.62 -9.89
CA PHE A 108 -7.69 -16.26 -9.38
C PHE A 108 -6.66 -15.96 -8.32
N LEU A 109 -5.97 -14.82 -8.46
CA LEU A 109 -4.95 -14.35 -7.52
C LEU A 109 -5.37 -12.98 -7.00
N TYR A 110 -5.46 -12.84 -5.70
CA TYR A 110 -5.77 -11.59 -5.03
C TYR A 110 -5.10 -11.53 -3.66
N ASN A 111 -4.64 -10.33 -3.28
CA ASN A 111 -4.09 -10.11 -1.95
C ASN A 111 -5.19 -10.10 -0.91
N GLY A 112 -4.85 -10.63 0.26
CA GLY A 112 -5.66 -10.51 1.46
C GLY A 112 -5.29 -9.31 2.30
N GLY A 113 -6.02 -9.13 3.41
CA GLY A 113 -5.88 -8.00 4.33
C GLY A 113 -6.55 -6.73 3.77
N PRO A 114 -7.39 -6.03 4.53
CA PRO A 114 -8.07 -4.86 4.00
C PRO A 114 -7.07 -3.85 3.41
N GLY A 115 -7.31 -3.43 2.16
CA GLY A 115 -6.51 -2.40 1.49
C GLY A 115 -5.18 -2.85 0.87
N SER A 116 -4.83 -4.14 0.89
CA SER A 116 -3.61 -4.61 0.22
C SER A 116 -3.83 -4.82 -1.27
N ALA A 117 -3.07 -4.10 -2.10
CA ALA A 117 -3.14 -4.23 -3.54
C ALA A 117 -2.54 -5.54 -4.04
N THR A 118 -3.15 -6.15 -5.06
CA THR A 118 -2.65 -7.38 -5.71
C THR A 118 -1.36 -7.16 -6.51
N LEU A 119 -0.89 -5.94 -6.59
CA LEU A 119 0.37 -5.57 -7.26
C LEU A 119 1.55 -6.45 -6.82
N TRP A 120 1.65 -6.78 -5.54
CA TRP A 120 2.72 -7.62 -5.00
C TRP A 120 2.72 -9.04 -5.57
N LEU A 121 1.54 -9.62 -5.74
CA LEU A 121 1.41 -10.92 -6.39
C LEU A 121 1.65 -10.81 -7.89
N HIS A 122 1.10 -9.80 -8.54
CA HIS A 122 1.19 -9.61 -9.98
C HIS A 122 2.63 -9.34 -10.44
N MET A 123 3.22 -8.24 -9.99
CA MET A 123 4.53 -7.77 -10.45
C MET A 123 5.70 -8.37 -9.64
N GLY A 124 5.43 -8.97 -8.51
CA GLY A 124 6.45 -9.54 -7.63
C GLY A 124 6.61 -11.05 -7.75
N SER A 125 5.56 -11.79 -8.18
CA SER A 125 5.58 -13.25 -8.10
C SER A 125 4.96 -13.97 -9.30
N PHE A 126 3.68 -13.75 -9.61
CA PHE A 126 2.90 -14.63 -10.50
C PHE A 126 2.71 -14.11 -11.93
N GLY A 127 2.98 -12.83 -12.18
CA GLY A 127 2.89 -12.30 -13.55
C GLY A 127 3.94 -12.93 -14.49
N PRO A 128 3.71 -12.95 -15.79
CA PRO A 128 4.70 -13.44 -16.78
C PRO A 128 5.96 -12.58 -16.81
N MET A 129 5.84 -11.33 -16.40
CA MET A 129 6.95 -10.40 -16.16
C MET A 129 6.93 -9.97 -14.70
N ARG A 130 8.09 -9.86 -14.08
CA ARG A 130 8.25 -9.40 -12.72
C ARG A 130 9.25 -8.26 -12.61
N ILE A 131 9.17 -7.51 -11.53
CA ILE A 131 10.21 -6.52 -11.19
C ILE A 131 11.43 -7.28 -10.69
N GLU A 132 12.59 -6.97 -11.26
CA GLU A 132 13.86 -7.51 -10.79
C GLU A 132 14.19 -6.92 -9.42
N THR A 133 14.42 -7.81 -8.46
CA THR A 133 14.89 -7.46 -7.11
C THR A 133 16.18 -8.22 -6.84
N ALA A 134 17.25 -7.50 -6.52
CA ALA A 134 18.55 -8.10 -6.29
C ALA A 134 18.62 -8.88 -4.97
N SER A 135 17.83 -8.48 -3.98
CA SER A 135 17.78 -9.12 -2.67
C SER A 135 16.43 -8.86 -2.01
N PRO A 136 15.93 -9.77 -1.18
CA PRO A 136 14.76 -9.50 -0.37
C PRO A 136 14.97 -8.39 0.67
N ASP A 137 16.23 -8.10 1.02
CA ASP A 137 16.58 -7.20 2.11
C ASP A 137 16.80 -5.74 1.68
N ALA A 138 17.11 -5.50 0.41
CA ALA A 138 17.36 -4.17 -0.09
C ALA A 138 16.95 -4.03 -1.56
N THR A 139 16.05 -3.11 -1.83
CA THR A 139 15.77 -2.68 -3.20
C THR A 139 16.70 -1.54 -3.54
N GLY A 140 17.47 -1.68 -4.63
CA GLY A 140 18.33 -0.62 -5.15
C GLY A 140 17.54 0.62 -5.58
N PRO A 141 18.21 1.72 -5.91
CA PRO A 141 17.56 2.89 -6.47
C PRO A 141 16.99 2.61 -7.86
N ALA A 142 15.96 3.38 -8.25
CA ALA A 142 15.45 3.36 -9.62
C ALA A 142 16.56 3.68 -10.66
N PRO A 143 16.45 3.22 -11.91
CA PRO A 143 15.28 2.59 -12.52
C PRO A 143 15.13 1.11 -12.20
N TYR A 144 13.87 0.65 -12.09
CA TYR A 144 13.54 -0.76 -11.91
C TYR A 144 13.31 -1.41 -13.28
N HIS A 145 13.74 -2.67 -13.42
CA HIS A 145 13.62 -3.40 -14.68
C HIS A 145 12.57 -4.50 -14.57
N LEU A 146 11.80 -4.66 -15.65
CA LEU A 146 10.94 -5.81 -15.83
C LEU A 146 11.74 -6.93 -16.50
N VAL A 147 11.70 -8.10 -15.91
CA VAL A 147 12.34 -9.30 -16.44
C VAL A 147 11.33 -10.43 -16.62
N PRO A 148 11.55 -11.35 -17.56
CA PRO A 148 10.73 -12.55 -17.68
C PRO A 148 10.69 -13.32 -16.37
N ASN A 149 9.51 -13.76 -15.97
CA ASN A 149 9.37 -14.60 -14.79
C ASN A 149 9.72 -16.05 -15.16
N GLN A 150 10.69 -16.62 -14.46
CA GLN A 150 11.20 -17.97 -14.69
C GLN A 150 10.81 -18.95 -13.58
N TYR A 151 9.89 -18.55 -12.68
CA TYR A 151 9.48 -19.36 -11.53
C TYR A 151 8.06 -19.90 -11.71
#